data_e94a17d2c76c6cfc3a30fff1bc2bc2cf
#
_entry.id   e94a17d2c76c6cfc3a30fff1bc2bc2cf
#
_cell.length_a   1.000
_cell.length_b   1.000
_cell.length_c   1.000
_cell.angle_alpha   90.00
_cell.angle_beta   90.00
_cell.angle_gamma   90.00
#
_symmetry.space_group_name_H-M   'P 1'
#
loop_
_entity.id
_entity.type
_entity.pdbx_description
1 polymer ?
#
loop_
_entity_poly.entity_id
_entity_poly.type
_entity_poly.pdbx_seq_one_letter_code
_entity_poly.pdbx_strand_id
1 'polypeptide(L)'
;MFYFSLHINYCKYLPRFQSLAVNLQSILYNAQIMSLTSIASKFFLPRQHELERYFTQPEELQKEVLHYLVSKGCNTEYGRNHLFSSMDSYDDFAQNVPVNTYEELKDDIDRMRHGETNVLWPGQVKWYAKSSGTTNDKSKFIPVSPEGLQNIHYQGGKDVVALYLRNNPQSRLFDGRSLILGGSHSPNYNVQDSIVGDLSAILIENINPLVNLIRVPKKRTALLSDFELKRDRIAHECLHKNVTNISGVPSWMMSVLVRVLEISGKKHLEDVWPNLEVFFHGGIAFTPYRKQYEQLITSPKMHYMETYNASEGFFGIQDDPDDSSMLLMLDYGVFYEFIPVEEVGTPHPTIVPLEGVEIGRNYAMVITTSCGLWRYEIGDTVRFTSKKPYKFVITGRTKYFINAFGEELIMDNAEKGLAYACEKTGAQVSEYTAAPVYMDANAKCRHQWLIEFSKDPDSVEHFRDLLDQQLQTVNSDYEAKRFHDVTLQKLEVVVAQKGLFNEWLKRKGKLGGQHKIPRLSNSRKNIDELLEMNKEKLV
;
A
#
# COMPACT_ATOMS: atom_id res chain seq x y z
N MET A 1 16.09 75.18 -46.21
CA MET A 1 16.12 74.18 -47.27
C MET A 1 16.90 72.92 -46.80
N PHE A 2 16.38 72.20 -45.80
CA PHE A 2 16.95 70.95 -45.31
C PHE A 2 15.90 70.29 -44.40
N TYR A 3 14.81 69.82 -44.99
CA TYR A 3 13.77 69.05 -44.29
C TYR A 3 12.98 68.20 -45.28
N PHE A 4 13.61 67.29 -45.99
CA PHE A 4 12.87 66.30 -46.83
C PHE A 4 13.81 65.18 -47.24
N SER A 5 14.32 64.36 -46.35
CA SER A 5 15.00 63.14 -46.78
C SER A 5 15.17 62.08 -45.72
N LEU A 6 14.25 61.99 -44.75
CA LEU A 6 14.32 60.96 -43.68
C LEU A 6 13.06 60.13 -43.50
N HIS A 7 12.10 60.24 -44.44
CA HIS A 7 10.81 59.56 -44.28
C HIS A 7 10.53 58.35 -45.19
N ILE A 8 11.46 57.93 -46.05
CA ILE A 8 11.19 56.84 -47.01
C ILE A 8 11.82 55.49 -46.64
N ASN A 9 12.74 55.44 -45.65
CA ASN A 9 13.39 54.18 -45.31
C ASN A 9 12.80 53.42 -44.11
N TYR A 10 11.82 53.99 -43.39
CA TYR A 10 11.18 53.30 -42.25
C TYR A 10 10.07 52.33 -42.64
N CYS A 11 9.40 52.52 -43.77
CA CYS A 11 8.29 51.67 -44.18
C CYS A 11 8.68 50.27 -44.73
N LYS A 12 9.95 50.05 -45.10
CA LYS A 12 10.39 48.74 -45.59
C LYS A 12 10.73 47.72 -44.50
N TYR A 13 10.93 48.14 -43.27
CA TYR A 13 11.29 47.28 -42.17
C TYR A 13 10.12 47.01 -41.18
N LEU A 14 9.02 47.75 -41.26
CA LEU A 14 7.83 47.54 -40.40
C LEU A 14 7.25 46.13 -40.45
N PRO A 15 7.11 45.46 -41.63
CA PRO A 15 6.55 44.12 -41.65
C PRO A 15 7.47 43.07 -41.00
N ARG A 16 8.79 43.23 -41.08
CA ARG A 16 9.75 42.34 -40.42
C ARG A 16 9.78 42.53 -38.91
N PHE A 17 9.63 43.72 -38.40
CA PHE A 17 9.55 43.98 -36.97
C PHE A 17 8.21 43.52 -36.39
N GLN A 18 7.10 43.65 -37.10
CA GLN A 18 5.81 43.11 -36.70
C GLN A 18 5.81 41.58 -36.70
N SER A 19 6.40 40.91 -37.69
CA SER A 19 6.52 39.46 -37.73
C SER A 19 7.47 38.94 -36.64
N LEU A 20 8.55 39.65 -36.31
CA LEU A 20 9.44 39.29 -35.20
C LEU A 20 8.75 39.54 -33.85
N ALA A 21 8.00 40.62 -33.68
CA ALA A 21 7.25 40.91 -32.46
C ALA A 21 6.11 39.90 -32.25
N VAL A 22 5.39 39.48 -33.31
CA VAL A 22 4.37 38.44 -33.27
C VAL A 22 5.00 37.07 -33.00
N ASN A 23 6.15 36.74 -33.59
CA ASN A 23 6.91 35.54 -33.26
C ASN A 23 7.46 35.54 -31.84
N LEU A 24 7.99 36.66 -31.34
CA LEU A 24 8.43 36.80 -29.95
C LEU A 24 7.26 36.75 -28.98
N GLN A 25 6.13 37.38 -29.29
CA GLN A 25 4.92 37.25 -28.49
C GLN A 25 4.36 35.81 -28.50
N SER A 26 4.37 35.12 -29.64
CA SER A 26 3.96 33.70 -29.70
C SER A 26 4.95 32.77 -28.98
N ILE A 27 6.27 33.08 -29.06
CA ILE A 27 7.29 32.34 -28.31
C ILE A 27 7.18 32.61 -26.81
N LEU A 28 6.96 33.86 -26.39
CA LEU A 28 6.73 34.23 -25.00
C LEU A 28 5.38 33.70 -24.49
N TYR A 29 4.33 33.72 -25.30
CA TYR A 29 3.04 33.13 -25.00
C TYR A 29 3.14 31.61 -24.88
N ASN A 30 3.85 30.94 -25.80
CA ASN A 30 4.11 29.51 -25.71
C ASN A 30 5.06 29.16 -24.54
N ALA A 31 6.06 29.99 -24.21
CA ALA A 31 6.91 29.80 -23.05
C ALA A 31 6.14 30.04 -21.71
N GLN A 32 5.16 30.95 -21.71
CA GLN A 32 4.29 31.21 -20.55
C GLN A 32 3.21 30.13 -20.37
N ILE A 33 2.96 29.31 -21.41
CA ILE A 33 1.99 28.21 -21.42
C ILE A 33 2.68 26.85 -21.10
N MET A 34 4.01 26.74 -21.19
CA MET A 34 4.69 25.50 -20.81
C MET A 34 4.69 25.35 -19.28
N SER A 35 3.75 24.53 -18.78
CA SER A 35 3.74 24.16 -17.37
C SER A 35 5.02 23.38 -17.00
N LEU A 36 5.45 23.47 -15.74
CA LEU A 36 6.56 22.64 -15.25
C LEU A 36 6.28 21.14 -15.48
N THR A 37 5.02 20.75 -15.41
CA THR A 37 4.57 19.38 -15.70
C THR A 37 4.83 19.01 -17.15
N SER A 38 4.58 19.91 -18.12
CA SER A 38 4.85 19.67 -19.54
C SER A 38 6.34 19.47 -19.84
N ILE A 39 7.23 20.14 -19.11
CA ILE A 39 8.67 19.91 -19.21
C ILE A 39 9.05 18.58 -18.56
N ALA A 40 8.57 18.35 -17.34
CA ALA A 40 8.86 17.15 -16.57
C ALA A 40 8.36 15.88 -17.27
N SER A 41 7.19 15.92 -17.95
CA SER A 41 6.64 14.76 -18.66
C SER A 41 7.58 14.16 -19.70
N LYS A 42 8.44 14.99 -20.32
CA LYS A 42 9.45 14.53 -21.28
C LYS A 42 10.49 13.58 -20.66
N PHE A 43 10.75 13.69 -19.36
CA PHE A 43 11.64 12.78 -18.65
C PHE A 43 11.04 11.39 -18.44
N PHE A 44 9.72 11.26 -18.56
CA PHE A 44 9.01 9.98 -18.41
C PHE A 44 8.77 9.27 -19.75
N LEU A 45 8.95 9.94 -20.90
CA LEU A 45 8.74 9.33 -22.22
C LEU A 45 9.57 8.07 -22.46
N PRO A 46 10.88 8.02 -22.15
CA PRO A 46 11.66 6.79 -22.35
C PRO A 46 11.06 5.61 -21.58
N ARG A 47 10.63 5.86 -20.34
CA ARG A 47 10.01 4.83 -19.51
C ARG A 47 8.67 4.34 -20.05
N GLN A 48 7.89 5.21 -20.65
CA GLN A 48 6.62 4.82 -21.29
C GLN A 48 6.87 3.85 -22.46
N HIS A 49 7.94 4.02 -23.24
CA HIS A 49 8.35 3.07 -24.27
C HIS A 49 8.83 1.73 -23.71
N GLU A 50 9.57 1.73 -22.59
CA GLU A 50 9.96 0.50 -21.91
C GLU A 50 8.75 -0.31 -21.44
N LEU A 51 7.71 0.37 -20.94
CA LEU A 51 6.46 -0.26 -20.53
C LEU A 51 5.68 -0.92 -21.68
N GLU A 52 5.99 -0.63 -22.96
CA GLU A 52 5.42 -1.35 -24.10
C GLU A 52 5.81 -2.84 -24.10
N ARG A 53 6.94 -3.21 -23.49
CA ARG A 53 7.35 -4.61 -23.32
C ARG A 53 6.39 -5.41 -22.43
N TYR A 54 5.64 -4.75 -21.52
CA TYR A 54 4.62 -5.40 -20.69
C TYR A 54 3.46 -5.98 -21.51
N PHE A 55 3.26 -5.44 -22.73
CA PHE A 55 2.23 -5.89 -23.68
C PHE A 55 2.77 -6.92 -24.68
N THR A 56 4.04 -6.84 -25.01
CA THR A 56 4.65 -7.61 -26.11
C THR A 56 5.49 -8.79 -25.63
N GLN A 57 6.19 -8.66 -24.50
CA GLN A 57 7.17 -9.63 -23.99
C GLN A 57 7.14 -9.75 -22.46
N PRO A 58 5.96 -9.89 -21.80
CA PRO A 58 5.88 -9.87 -20.33
C PRO A 58 6.62 -11.06 -19.69
N GLU A 59 6.52 -12.25 -20.27
CA GLU A 59 7.16 -13.45 -19.74
C GLU A 59 8.69 -13.38 -19.88
N GLU A 60 9.18 -12.78 -20.95
CA GLU A 60 10.62 -12.58 -21.15
C GLU A 60 11.21 -11.60 -20.13
N LEU A 61 10.47 -10.52 -19.80
CA LEU A 61 10.87 -9.62 -18.71
C LEU A 61 11.04 -10.36 -17.38
N GLN A 62 10.15 -11.28 -17.07
CA GLN A 62 10.25 -12.06 -15.83
C GLN A 62 11.41 -13.06 -15.84
N LYS A 63 11.74 -13.65 -16.97
CA LYS A 63 12.94 -14.49 -17.14
C LYS A 63 14.23 -13.67 -16.96
N GLU A 64 14.29 -12.47 -17.57
CA GLU A 64 15.41 -11.55 -17.38
C GLU A 64 15.60 -11.19 -15.90
N VAL A 65 14.49 -10.91 -15.20
CA VAL A 65 14.51 -10.61 -13.77
C VAL A 65 14.99 -11.80 -12.94
N LEU A 66 14.46 -13.01 -13.19
CA LEU A 66 14.92 -14.21 -12.47
C LEU A 66 16.42 -14.45 -12.68
N HIS A 67 16.88 -14.40 -13.91
CA HIS A 67 18.31 -14.56 -14.25
C HIS A 67 19.17 -13.51 -13.52
N TYR A 68 18.72 -12.25 -13.50
CA TYR A 68 19.40 -11.19 -12.76
C TYR A 68 19.50 -11.50 -11.26
N LEU A 69 18.39 -11.90 -10.63
CA LEU A 69 18.32 -12.19 -9.20
C LEU A 69 19.24 -13.36 -8.80
N VAL A 70 19.15 -14.47 -9.52
CA VAL A 70 19.98 -15.68 -9.31
C VAL A 70 21.46 -15.35 -9.51
N SER A 71 21.81 -14.67 -10.59
CA SER A 71 23.18 -14.24 -10.88
C SER A 71 23.75 -13.33 -9.79
N LYS A 72 22.99 -12.37 -9.30
CA LYS A 72 23.39 -11.50 -8.17
C LYS A 72 23.51 -12.25 -6.86
N GLY A 73 22.59 -13.15 -6.58
CA GLY A 73 22.57 -13.94 -5.35
C GLY A 73 23.61 -15.06 -5.29
N CYS A 74 24.23 -15.45 -6.41
CA CYS A 74 25.06 -16.66 -6.48
C CYS A 74 26.24 -16.72 -5.46
N ASN A 75 26.78 -15.56 -5.08
CA ASN A 75 27.88 -15.46 -4.13
C ASN A 75 27.42 -15.24 -2.67
N THR A 76 26.12 -15.18 -2.40
CA THR A 76 25.60 -15.15 -1.03
C THR A 76 25.67 -16.54 -0.40
N GLU A 77 25.52 -16.62 0.91
CA GLU A 77 25.43 -17.90 1.61
C GLU A 77 24.20 -18.69 1.12
N TYR A 78 23.04 -18.01 1.05
CA TYR A 78 21.82 -18.62 0.54
C TYR A 78 21.98 -19.15 -0.89
N GLY A 79 22.57 -18.35 -1.79
CA GLY A 79 22.78 -18.76 -3.17
C GLY A 79 23.73 -19.96 -3.32
N ARG A 80 24.79 -20.04 -2.51
CA ARG A 80 25.68 -21.24 -2.48
C ARG A 80 24.95 -22.47 -1.96
N ASN A 81 24.18 -22.33 -0.88
CA ASN A 81 23.41 -23.42 -0.29
C ASN A 81 22.34 -23.98 -1.24
N HIS A 82 21.82 -23.14 -2.14
CA HIS A 82 20.81 -23.50 -3.12
C HIS A 82 21.36 -23.62 -4.55
N LEU A 83 22.66 -23.72 -4.74
CA LEU A 83 23.33 -24.04 -6.03
C LEU A 83 23.04 -23.03 -7.15
N PHE A 84 22.90 -21.74 -6.83
CA PHE A 84 22.56 -20.69 -7.82
C PHE A 84 23.51 -20.63 -9.02
N SER A 85 24.81 -20.96 -8.83
CA SER A 85 25.80 -20.96 -9.91
C SER A 85 25.57 -22.03 -10.98
N SER A 86 24.71 -23.01 -10.73
CA SER A 86 24.38 -24.11 -11.65
C SER A 86 22.95 -24.04 -12.20
N MET A 87 22.22 -22.94 -11.96
CA MET A 87 20.85 -22.74 -12.43
C MET A 87 20.84 -22.03 -13.78
N ASP A 88 20.28 -22.68 -14.80
CA ASP A 88 20.11 -22.12 -16.14
C ASP A 88 18.64 -21.91 -16.53
N SER A 89 17.71 -22.42 -15.72
CA SER A 89 16.27 -22.40 -16.01
C SER A 89 15.40 -22.10 -14.79
N TYR A 90 14.12 -21.77 -15.03
CA TYR A 90 13.12 -21.69 -13.98
C TYR A 90 12.93 -23.02 -13.25
N ASP A 91 12.99 -24.14 -13.98
CA ASP A 91 12.82 -25.48 -13.37
C ASP A 91 13.94 -25.79 -12.40
N ASP A 92 15.19 -25.43 -12.71
CA ASP A 92 16.32 -25.55 -11.78
C ASP A 92 16.10 -24.72 -10.53
N PHE A 93 15.62 -23.47 -10.69
CA PHE A 93 15.29 -22.59 -9.58
C PHE A 93 14.17 -23.17 -8.70
N ALA A 94 13.08 -23.63 -9.30
CA ALA A 94 11.93 -24.18 -8.60
C ALA A 94 12.26 -25.46 -7.82
N GLN A 95 13.19 -26.28 -8.33
CA GLN A 95 13.64 -27.53 -7.68
C GLN A 95 14.58 -27.29 -6.51
N ASN A 96 15.47 -26.30 -6.61
CA ASN A 96 16.54 -26.09 -5.63
C ASN A 96 16.20 -25.03 -4.56
N VAL A 97 15.23 -24.16 -4.80
CA VAL A 97 14.84 -23.10 -3.86
C VAL A 97 13.47 -23.41 -3.28
N PRO A 98 13.33 -23.61 -1.95
CA PRO A 98 12.03 -23.83 -1.34
C PRO A 98 11.19 -22.55 -1.35
N VAL A 99 9.85 -22.69 -1.26
CA VAL A 99 8.99 -21.56 -0.89
C VAL A 99 9.18 -21.28 0.59
N ASN A 100 9.34 -20.00 0.92
CA ASN A 100 9.65 -19.55 2.26
C ASN A 100 8.55 -18.65 2.80
N THR A 101 8.23 -18.80 4.05
CA THR A 101 7.54 -17.79 4.87
C THR A 101 8.57 -16.90 5.57
N TYR A 102 8.09 -15.90 6.33
CA TYR A 102 9.01 -15.08 7.13
C TYR A 102 9.77 -15.91 8.17
N GLU A 103 9.14 -16.92 8.75
CA GLU A 103 9.76 -17.74 9.81
C GLU A 103 10.97 -18.52 9.31
N GLU A 104 10.94 -19.01 8.06
CA GLU A 104 12.08 -19.71 7.46
C GLU A 104 13.25 -18.77 7.14
N LEU A 105 12.98 -17.49 6.83
CA LEU A 105 14.04 -16.52 6.51
C LEU A 105 14.47 -15.66 7.72
N LYS A 106 13.76 -15.74 8.84
CA LYS A 106 13.89 -14.83 9.99
C LYS A 106 15.30 -14.82 10.58
N ASP A 107 15.90 -15.99 10.78
CA ASP A 107 17.22 -16.09 11.39
C ASP A 107 18.29 -15.47 10.49
N ASP A 108 18.20 -15.67 9.18
CA ASP A 108 19.09 -15.06 8.20
C ASP A 108 18.88 -13.54 8.11
N ILE A 109 17.64 -13.09 8.15
CA ILE A 109 17.31 -11.66 8.22
C ILE A 109 17.89 -11.04 9.49
N ASP A 110 17.81 -11.74 10.63
CA ASP A 110 18.35 -11.25 11.90
C ASP A 110 19.89 -11.17 11.89
N ARG A 111 20.57 -12.15 11.29
CA ARG A 111 22.01 -12.10 11.02
C ARG A 111 22.39 -10.87 10.17
N MET A 112 21.62 -10.60 9.10
CA MET A 112 21.82 -9.40 8.27
C MET A 112 21.61 -8.12 9.08
N ARG A 113 20.62 -8.07 9.98
CA ARG A 113 20.39 -6.93 10.89
C ARG A 113 21.54 -6.71 11.84
N HIS A 114 22.25 -7.77 12.25
CA HIS A 114 23.47 -7.69 13.07
C HIS A 114 24.74 -7.40 12.25
N GLY A 115 24.57 -6.97 10.98
CA GLY A 115 25.66 -6.50 10.13
C GLY A 115 26.36 -7.59 9.32
N GLU A 116 25.88 -8.83 9.33
CA GLU A 116 26.43 -9.89 8.49
C GLU A 116 26.10 -9.62 7.03
N THR A 117 27.12 -9.73 6.17
CA THR A 117 27.01 -9.43 4.74
C THR A 117 26.91 -10.71 3.93
N ASN A 118 26.30 -10.61 2.73
CA ASN A 118 26.19 -11.72 1.77
C ASN A 118 25.45 -12.95 2.34
N VAL A 119 24.47 -12.76 3.22
CA VAL A 119 23.61 -13.82 3.72
C VAL A 119 22.54 -14.14 2.68
N LEU A 120 21.46 -13.35 2.63
CA LEU A 120 20.37 -13.51 1.63
C LEU A 120 20.61 -12.65 0.37
N TRP A 121 21.26 -11.50 0.51
CA TRP A 121 21.55 -10.58 -0.61
C TRP A 121 22.99 -10.07 -0.53
N PRO A 122 23.62 -9.71 -1.68
CA PRO A 122 24.99 -9.23 -1.67
C PRO A 122 25.17 -7.91 -0.90
N GLY A 123 26.29 -7.82 -0.19
CA GLY A 123 26.66 -6.62 0.56
C GLY A 123 25.93 -6.47 1.89
N GLN A 124 25.94 -5.26 2.42
CA GLN A 124 25.28 -4.91 3.68
C GLN A 124 23.91 -4.27 3.41
N VAL A 125 22.88 -4.79 4.06
CA VAL A 125 21.55 -4.18 4.10
C VAL A 125 21.42 -3.35 5.38
N LYS A 126 21.21 -2.05 5.23
CA LYS A 126 21.10 -1.11 6.34
C LYS A 126 19.67 -0.87 6.79
N TRP A 127 18.71 -0.91 5.87
CA TRP A 127 17.33 -0.55 6.12
C TRP A 127 16.43 -1.76 6.24
N TYR A 128 15.55 -1.74 7.25
CA TYR A 128 14.57 -2.78 7.48
C TYR A 128 13.19 -2.16 7.67
N ALA A 129 12.27 -2.51 6.79
CA ALA A 129 10.89 -2.08 6.92
C ALA A 129 10.20 -2.93 7.99
N LYS A 130 9.61 -2.24 8.99
CA LYS A 130 8.81 -2.88 10.01
C LYS A 130 7.42 -3.15 9.44
N SER A 131 6.99 -4.40 9.48
CA SER A 131 5.64 -4.83 9.12
C SER A 131 5.03 -5.60 10.27
N SER A 132 3.70 -5.67 10.32
CA SER A 132 3.00 -6.35 11.42
C SER A 132 3.19 -7.86 11.39
N GLY A 133 3.14 -8.40 12.53
CA GLY A 133 3.68 -9.63 13.06
C GLY A 133 3.45 -10.99 12.43
N THR A 134 4.36 -11.83 12.84
CA THR A 134 4.31 -13.29 12.79
C THR A 134 3.67 -13.86 14.06
N THR A 135 3.42 -15.16 14.07
CA THR A 135 2.79 -15.91 15.17
C THR A 135 3.46 -15.73 16.54
N ASN A 136 4.76 -15.43 16.59
CA ASN A 136 5.54 -15.37 17.83
C ASN A 136 6.16 -14.00 18.14
N ASP A 137 6.28 -13.10 17.15
CA ASP A 137 6.86 -11.77 17.31
C ASP A 137 5.88 -10.68 16.92
N LYS A 138 5.93 -9.55 17.61
CA LYS A 138 5.11 -8.37 17.32
C LYS A 138 5.37 -7.73 15.95
N SER A 139 6.49 -8.02 15.30
CA SER A 139 6.89 -7.35 14.05
C SER A 139 7.78 -8.21 13.18
N LYS A 140 7.59 -8.09 11.85
CA LYS A 140 8.53 -8.56 10.83
C LYS A 140 9.50 -7.43 10.47
N PHE A 141 10.71 -7.80 10.09
CA PHE A 141 11.74 -6.85 9.64
C PHE A 141 12.15 -7.20 8.22
N ILE A 142 11.51 -6.56 7.27
CA ILE A 142 11.73 -6.82 5.85
C ILE A 142 12.97 -6.07 5.37
N PRO A 143 13.98 -6.75 4.83
CA PRO A 143 15.19 -6.08 4.35
C PRO A 143 14.87 -5.19 3.15
N VAL A 144 15.46 -3.99 3.13
CA VAL A 144 15.35 -3.03 2.02
C VAL A 144 16.76 -2.72 1.54
N SER A 145 17.19 -3.43 0.51
CA SER A 145 18.52 -3.28 -0.09
C SER A 145 18.65 -1.94 -0.83
N PRO A 146 19.87 -1.48 -1.12
CA PRO A 146 20.08 -0.31 -2.00
C PRO A 146 19.42 -0.49 -3.38
N GLU A 147 19.53 -1.69 -3.97
CA GLU A 147 18.85 -2.03 -5.23
C GLU A 147 17.33 -1.99 -5.09
N GLY A 148 16.79 -2.57 -4.01
CA GLY A 148 15.35 -2.54 -3.74
C GLY A 148 14.80 -1.13 -3.57
N LEU A 149 15.53 -0.24 -2.89
CA LEU A 149 15.17 1.17 -2.81
C LEU A 149 15.04 1.82 -4.19
N GLN A 150 16.02 1.59 -5.08
CA GLN A 150 16.07 2.26 -6.39
C GLN A 150 15.14 1.59 -7.41
N ASN A 151 15.24 0.28 -7.56
CA ASN A 151 14.63 -0.45 -8.67
C ASN A 151 13.21 -0.91 -8.36
N ILE A 152 12.85 -1.09 -7.07
CA ILE A 152 11.49 -1.47 -6.68
C ILE A 152 10.72 -0.21 -6.29
N HIS A 153 11.07 0.41 -5.17
CA HIS A 153 10.23 1.43 -4.56
C HIS A 153 10.27 2.77 -5.28
N TYR A 154 11.46 3.30 -5.59
CA TYR A 154 11.53 4.59 -6.29
C TYR A 154 11.16 4.47 -7.77
N GLN A 155 11.44 3.33 -8.40
CA GLN A 155 10.99 3.10 -9.77
C GLN A 155 9.46 3.01 -9.81
N GLY A 156 8.83 2.29 -8.86
CA GLY A 156 7.38 2.25 -8.72
C GLY A 156 6.77 3.65 -8.58
N GLY A 157 7.33 4.48 -7.68
CA GLY A 157 6.89 5.87 -7.52
C GLY A 157 7.04 6.72 -8.79
N LYS A 158 8.09 6.50 -9.60
CA LYS A 158 8.25 7.18 -10.90
C LYS A 158 7.21 6.71 -11.91
N ASP A 159 6.93 5.42 -11.96
CA ASP A 159 5.99 4.84 -12.92
C ASP A 159 4.54 5.20 -12.62
N VAL A 160 4.18 5.37 -11.34
CA VAL A 160 2.89 5.97 -10.96
C VAL A 160 2.70 7.32 -11.63
N VAL A 161 3.72 8.19 -11.56
CA VAL A 161 3.68 9.51 -12.20
C VAL A 161 3.70 9.39 -13.73
N ALA A 162 4.53 8.50 -14.29
CA ALA A 162 4.62 8.29 -15.74
C ALA A 162 3.28 7.85 -16.36
N LEU A 163 2.60 6.88 -15.72
CA LEU A 163 1.31 6.36 -16.15
C LEU A 163 0.19 7.41 -15.96
N TYR A 164 0.20 8.13 -14.83
CA TYR A 164 -0.74 9.23 -14.62
C TYR A 164 -0.62 10.31 -15.71
N LEU A 165 0.60 10.77 -16.00
CA LEU A 165 0.84 11.80 -17.03
C LEU A 165 0.53 11.31 -18.44
N ARG A 166 0.74 10.03 -18.73
CA ARG A 166 0.31 9.40 -20.00
C ARG A 166 -1.20 9.54 -20.21
N ASN A 167 -1.98 9.26 -19.18
CA ASN A 167 -3.43 9.31 -19.24
C ASN A 167 -3.99 10.74 -19.11
N ASN A 168 -3.22 11.67 -18.54
CA ASN A 168 -3.62 13.05 -18.27
C ASN A 168 -2.63 14.06 -18.88
N PRO A 169 -2.59 14.24 -20.22
CA PRO A 169 -1.63 15.13 -20.89
C PRO A 169 -1.76 16.62 -20.49
N GLN A 170 -2.91 17.01 -19.96
CA GLN A 170 -3.19 18.37 -19.49
C GLN A 170 -2.91 18.56 -17.98
N SER A 171 -2.35 17.53 -17.33
CA SER A 171 -2.03 17.57 -15.90
C SER A 171 -1.09 18.74 -15.56
N ARG A 172 -1.29 19.28 -14.36
CA ARG A 172 -0.45 20.30 -13.75
C ARG A 172 0.22 19.80 -12.47
N LEU A 173 0.46 18.51 -12.38
CA LEU A 173 0.98 17.80 -11.22
C LEU A 173 2.19 18.49 -10.59
N PHE A 174 3.18 18.90 -11.40
CA PHE A 174 4.42 19.53 -10.96
C PHE A 174 4.35 21.06 -10.86
N ASP A 175 3.22 21.67 -11.17
CA ASP A 175 3.02 23.11 -11.02
C ASP A 175 2.76 23.51 -9.55
N GLY A 176 2.68 22.55 -8.66
CA GLY A 176 2.45 22.72 -7.22
C GLY A 176 3.29 21.80 -6.35
N ARG A 177 2.72 21.44 -5.21
CA ARG A 177 3.35 20.60 -4.19
C ARG A 177 2.65 19.26 -4.08
N SER A 178 3.45 18.21 -3.86
CA SER A 178 2.96 16.87 -3.54
C SER A 178 2.85 16.73 -2.03
N LEU A 179 1.65 16.53 -1.50
CA LEU A 179 1.44 16.17 -0.10
C LEU A 179 1.64 14.66 0.04
N ILE A 180 2.80 14.28 0.59
CA ILE A 180 3.18 12.86 0.76
C ILE A 180 3.24 12.54 2.24
N LEU A 181 2.37 11.64 2.68
CA LEU A 181 2.40 11.11 4.04
C LEU A 181 3.45 10.01 4.15
N GLY A 182 4.03 9.91 5.33
CA GLY A 182 4.99 8.86 5.68
C GLY A 182 4.83 8.41 7.11
N GLY A 183 5.20 7.18 7.39
CA GLY A 183 5.29 6.64 8.73
C GLY A 183 6.44 7.23 9.54
N SER A 184 6.93 6.50 10.52
CA SER A 184 7.99 6.94 11.43
C SER A 184 9.11 5.91 11.51
N HIS A 185 10.28 6.34 12.00
CA HIS A 185 11.33 5.41 12.40
C HIS A 185 10.96 4.71 13.70
N SER A 186 11.50 3.51 13.87
CA SER A 186 11.31 2.67 15.05
C SER A 186 12.67 2.39 15.73
N PRO A 187 13.32 3.41 16.32
CA PRO A 187 14.70 3.32 16.80
C PRO A 187 14.89 2.26 17.91
N ASN A 188 13.85 1.91 18.64
CA ASN A 188 13.88 0.86 19.66
C ASN A 188 14.17 -0.54 19.08
N TYR A 189 14.01 -0.71 17.76
CA TYR A 189 14.30 -1.96 17.05
C TYR A 189 15.61 -1.93 16.28
N ASN A 190 16.37 -0.83 16.32
CA ASN A 190 17.67 -0.73 15.68
C ASN A 190 18.66 -1.67 16.37
N VAL A 191 19.45 -2.39 15.57
CA VAL A 191 20.51 -3.29 16.04
C VAL A 191 21.78 -2.95 15.26
N GLN A 192 22.88 -2.68 15.95
CA GLN A 192 24.13 -2.24 15.35
C GLN A 192 23.93 -1.12 14.32
N ASP A 193 24.30 -1.34 13.06
CA ASP A 193 24.17 -0.37 11.96
C ASP A 193 22.82 -0.45 11.23
N SER A 194 21.92 -1.37 11.62
CA SER A 194 20.61 -1.48 11.00
C SER A 194 19.65 -0.42 11.52
N ILE A 195 18.85 0.16 10.62
CA ILE A 195 17.86 1.17 10.93
C ILE A 195 16.47 0.64 10.55
N VAL A 196 15.56 0.67 11.52
CA VAL A 196 14.21 0.15 11.39
C VAL A 196 13.20 1.29 11.34
N GLY A 197 12.18 1.16 10.50
CA GLY A 197 11.06 2.09 10.42
C GLY A 197 9.97 1.58 9.47
N ASP A 198 8.89 2.33 9.38
CA ASP A 198 7.91 2.09 8.33
C ASP A 198 8.56 2.28 6.96
N LEU A 199 8.17 1.48 5.95
CA LEU A 199 8.75 1.61 4.60
C LEU A 199 8.69 3.06 4.09
N SER A 200 7.58 3.74 4.27
CA SER A 200 7.41 5.15 3.84
C SER A 200 8.35 6.12 4.56
N ALA A 201 8.73 5.84 5.82
CA ALA A 201 9.73 6.62 6.53
C ALA A 201 11.13 6.39 5.92
N ILE A 202 11.48 5.14 5.61
CA ILE A 202 12.73 4.78 4.93
C ILE A 202 12.83 5.48 3.58
N LEU A 203 11.74 5.47 2.79
CA LEU A 203 11.68 6.14 1.49
C LEU A 203 11.87 7.67 1.64
N ILE A 204 11.20 8.31 2.59
CA ILE A 204 11.34 9.75 2.86
C ILE A 204 12.75 10.09 3.35
N GLU A 205 13.37 9.22 4.15
CA GLU A 205 14.74 9.43 4.65
C GLU A 205 15.75 9.45 3.50
N ASN A 206 15.60 8.57 2.52
CA ASN A 206 16.52 8.38 1.40
C ASN A 206 16.07 9.08 0.10
N ILE A 207 15.03 9.90 0.16
CA ILE A 207 14.47 10.56 -1.04
C ILE A 207 15.47 11.52 -1.68
N ASN A 208 15.45 11.58 -3.01
CA ASN A 208 16.28 12.53 -3.76
C ASN A 208 16.01 13.97 -3.29
N PRO A 209 17.05 14.79 -2.99
CA PRO A 209 16.89 16.17 -2.54
C PRO A 209 16.02 17.04 -3.45
N LEU A 210 16.05 16.83 -4.78
CA LEU A 210 15.20 17.57 -5.73
C LEU A 210 13.71 17.27 -5.51
N VAL A 211 13.35 16.03 -5.28
CA VAL A 211 11.95 15.65 -4.95
C VAL A 211 11.52 16.26 -3.63
N ASN A 212 12.45 16.39 -2.68
CA ASN A 212 12.19 17.00 -1.38
C ASN A 212 11.85 18.49 -1.48
N LEU A 213 12.25 19.19 -2.57
CA LEU A 213 11.92 20.59 -2.82
C LEU A 213 10.44 20.79 -3.21
N ILE A 214 9.83 19.82 -3.87
CA ILE A 214 8.43 19.91 -4.33
C ILE A 214 7.46 19.20 -3.40
N ARG A 215 7.93 18.52 -2.36
CA ARG A 215 7.13 17.77 -1.39
C ARG A 215 6.72 18.63 -0.19
N VAL A 216 5.55 18.35 0.37
CA VAL A 216 5.11 18.76 1.71
C VAL A 216 4.63 17.50 2.45
N PRO A 217 4.72 17.45 3.78
CA PRO A 217 5.41 18.37 4.68
C PRO A 217 6.94 18.26 4.57
N LYS A 218 7.65 19.11 5.30
CA LYS A 218 9.11 18.98 5.43
C LYS A 218 9.47 17.61 6.04
N LYS A 219 10.66 17.08 5.68
CA LYS A 219 11.16 15.78 6.15
C LYS A 219 11.03 15.60 7.67
N ARG A 220 11.47 16.57 8.46
CA ARG A 220 11.37 16.54 9.93
C ARG A 220 9.95 16.35 10.45
N THR A 221 8.94 16.93 9.77
CA THR A 221 7.53 16.79 10.14
C THR A 221 6.97 15.47 9.66
N ALA A 222 7.33 15.05 8.43
CA ALA A 222 6.91 13.77 7.87
C ALA A 222 7.34 12.56 8.71
N LEU A 223 8.48 12.65 9.41
CA LEU A 223 9.07 11.57 10.21
C LEU A 223 8.75 11.61 11.71
N LEU A 224 7.90 12.53 12.16
CA LEU A 224 7.45 12.55 13.55
C LEU A 224 6.75 11.24 13.92
N SER A 225 7.01 10.76 15.13
CA SER A 225 6.37 9.56 15.69
C SER A 225 5.02 9.85 16.35
N ASP A 226 4.87 11.03 16.95
CA ASP A 226 3.60 11.44 17.54
C ASP A 226 2.59 11.78 16.45
N PHE A 227 1.52 11.00 16.36
CA PHE A 227 0.54 11.09 15.28
C PHE A 227 -0.26 12.40 15.31
N GLU A 228 -0.71 12.85 16.48
CA GLU A 228 -1.54 14.06 16.59
C GLU A 228 -0.73 15.32 16.26
N LEU A 229 0.46 15.43 16.84
CA LEU A 229 1.39 16.50 16.54
C LEU A 229 1.79 16.52 15.07
N LYS A 230 2.03 15.33 14.51
CA LYS A 230 2.36 15.15 13.10
C LYS A 230 1.23 15.61 12.20
N ARG A 231 0.01 15.13 12.44
CA ARG A 231 -1.21 15.51 11.69
C ARG A 231 -1.42 17.02 11.71
N ASP A 232 -1.37 17.63 12.90
CA ASP A 232 -1.57 19.05 13.08
C ASP A 232 -0.50 19.88 12.35
N ARG A 233 0.78 19.51 12.50
CA ARG A 233 1.89 20.18 11.78
C ARG A 233 1.80 20.02 10.27
N ILE A 234 1.43 18.84 9.77
CA ILE A 234 1.22 18.63 8.34
C ILE A 234 0.13 19.56 7.83
N ALA A 235 -1.02 19.61 8.52
CA ALA A 235 -2.14 20.47 8.13
C ALA A 235 -1.72 21.95 8.06
N HIS A 236 -1.01 22.47 9.04
CA HIS A 236 -0.50 23.85 9.03
C HIS A 236 0.57 24.09 7.94
N GLU A 237 1.47 23.12 7.69
CA GLU A 237 2.53 23.29 6.69
C GLU A 237 1.97 23.30 5.25
N CYS A 238 0.88 22.58 4.97
CA CYS A 238 0.31 22.48 3.63
C CYS A 238 -0.85 23.47 3.36
N LEU A 239 -1.47 24.05 4.39
CA LEU A 239 -2.65 24.90 4.28
C LEU A 239 -2.53 26.00 3.21
N HIS A 240 -1.42 26.72 3.18
CA HIS A 240 -1.18 27.83 2.27
C HIS A 240 -0.29 27.46 1.07
N LYS A 241 -0.18 26.17 0.77
CA LYS A 241 0.58 25.68 -0.39
C LYS A 241 -0.37 25.37 -1.55
N ASN A 242 0.14 25.55 -2.77
CA ASN A 242 -0.54 25.04 -3.95
C ASN A 242 -0.33 23.52 -4.00
N VAL A 243 -1.18 22.75 -3.34
CA VAL A 243 -1.14 21.28 -3.39
C VAL A 243 -1.86 20.83 -4.65
N THR A 244 -1.17 20.09 -5.50
CA THR A 244 -1.70 19.54 -6.76
C THR A 244 -1.98 18.06 -6.68
N ASN A 245 -1.30 17.35 -5.79
CA ASN A 245 -1.50 15.91 -5.61
C ASN A 245 -1.26 15.50 -4.15
N ILE A 246 -1.91 14.42 -3.76
CA ILE A 246 -1.77 13.80 -2.45
C ILE A 246 -1.40 12.33 -2.61
N SER A 247 -0.59 11.79 -1.69
CA SER A 247 -0.14 10.40 -1.72
C SER A 247 -0.04 9.82 -0.31
N GLY A 248 -0.62 8.63 -0.13
CA GLY A 248 -0.57 7.93 1.16
C GLY A 248 -1.72 6.94 1.37
N VAL A 249 -1.76 6.38 2.57
CA VAL A 249 -2.82 5.45 2.99
C VAL A 249 -4.13 6.22 3.18
N PRO A 250 -5.27 5.76 2.63
CA PRO A 250 -6.55 6.46 2.68
C PRO A 250 -6.99 6.91 4.08
N SER A 251 -6.93 6.05 5.09
CA SER A 251 -7.34 6.40 6.45
C SER A 251 -6.52 7.55 7.06
N TRP A 252 -5.21 7.54 6.84
CA TRP A 252 -4.31 8.58 7.34
C TRP A 252 -4.47 9.90 6.59
N MET A 253 -4.54 9.83 5.27
CA MET A 253 -4.77 11.02 4.45
C MET A 253 -6.09 11.69 4.83
N MET A 254 -7.16 10.92 5.04
CA MET A 254 -8.46 11.42 5.48
C MET A 254 -8.34 12.28 6.74
N SER A 255 -7.62 11.78 7.77
CA SER A 255 -7.46 12.52 9.04
C SER A 255 -6.72 13.86 8.86
N VAL A 256 -5.75 13.92 7.94
CA VAL A 256 -5.03 15.16 7.60
C VAL A 256 -5.94 16.12 6.84
N LEU A 257 -6.70 15.63 5.85
CA LEU A 257 -7.59 16.45 5.03
C LEU A 257 -8.72 17.07 5.87
N VAL A 258 -9.33 16.30 6.77
CA VAL A 258 -10.32 16.82 7.73
C VAL A 258 -9.69 17.92 8.58
N ARG A 259 -8.46 17.72 9.08
CA ARG A 259 -7.77 18.73 9.89
C ARG A 259 -7.49 20.01 9.11
N VAL A 260 -7.14 19.91 7.82
CA VAL A 260 -6.96 21.07 6.94
C VAL A 260 -8.27 21.86 6.80
N LEU A 261 -9.40 21.19 6.62
CA LEU A 261 -10.72 21.84 6.53
C LEU A 261 -11.11 22.52 7.85
N GLU A 262 -10.88 21.86 8.98
CA GLU A 262 -11.11 22.44 10.31
C GLU A 262 -10.35 23.76 10.51
N ILE A 263 -9.04 23.77 10.21
CA ILE A 263 -8.18 24.94 10.39
C ILE A 263 -8.54 26.05 9.40
N SER A 264 -8.86 25.69 8.15
CA SER A 264 -9.18 26.68 7.11
C SER A 264 -10.57 27.27 7.25
N GLY A 265 -11.49 26.62 7.97
CA GLY A 265 -12.91 26.96 8.01
C GLY A 265 -13.62 26.76 6.67
N LYS A 266 -13.02 26.03 5.72
CA LYS A 266 -13.58 25.73 4.41
C LYS A 266 -14.40 24.46 4.44
N LYS A 267 -15.34 24.35 3.49
CA LYS A 267 -16.23 23.19 3.40
C LYS A 267 -15.63 22.08 2.53
N HIS A 268 -14.94 22.45 1.45
CA HIS A 268 -14.38 21.53 0.47
C HIS A 268 -12.91 21.83 0.24
N LEU A 269 -12.14 20.80 -0.15
CA LEU A 269 -10.69 20.93 -0.35
C LEU A 269 -10.31 21.76 -1.56
N GLU A 270 -11.12 21.81 -2.59
CA GLU A 270 -10.93 22.72 -3.73
C GLU A 270 -10.99 24.20 -3.34
N ASP A 271 -11.65 24.56 -2.23
CA ASP A 271 -11.61 25.92 -1.67
C ASP A 271 -10.27 26.26 -0.99
N VAL A 272 -9.51 25.22 -0.63
CA VAL A 272 -8.16 25.35 -0.04
C VAL A 272 -7.08 25.14 -1.11
N TRP A 273 -7.25 24.11 -1.92
CA TRP A 273 -6.31 23.70 -2.97
C TRP A 273 -7.01 23.58 -4.34
N PRO A 274 -7.24 24.69 -5.03
CA PRO A 274 -8.03 24.70 -6.28
C PRO A 274 -7.39 23.93 -7.44
N ASN A 275 -6.10 23.57 -7.30
CA ASN A 275 -5.35 22.80 -8.30
C ASN A 275 -5.10 21.34 -7.88
N LEU A 276 -5.75 20.86 -6.82
CA LEU A 276 -5.69 19.45 -6.44
C LEU A 276 -6.37 18.59 -7.51
N GLU A 277 -5.63 17.63 -8.07
CA GLU A 277 -6.09 16.85 -9.23
C GLU A 277 -6.00 15.34 -9.07
N VAL A 278 -5.17 14.82 -8.16
CA VAL A 278 -5.02 13.36 -8.00
C VAL A 278 -4.64 12.92 -6.58
N PHE A 279 -5.21 11.78 -6.19
CA PHE A 279 -4.80 11.00 -5.01
C PHE A 279 -4.19 9.66 -5.44
N PHE A 280 -2.90 9.48 -5.20
CA PHE A 280 -2.21 8.21 -5.29
C PHE A 280 -2.35 7.47 -3.97
N HIS A 281 -3.08 6.37 -3.94
CA HIS A 281 -3.40 5.67 -2.71
C HIS A 281 -3.05 4.19 -2.78
N GLY A 282 -2.86 3.57 -1.63
CA GLY A 282 -2.57 2.16 -1.50
C GLY A 282 -2.43 1.74 -0.04
N GLY A 283 -2.02 0.49 0.18
CA GLY A 283 -1.81 -0.08 1.51
C GLY A 283 -3.06 -0.65 2.16
N ILE A 284 -4.23 -0.09 1.87
CA ILE A 284 -5.55 -0.60 2.29
C ILE A 284 -6.58 -0.39 1.17
N ALA A 285 -7.68 -1.14 1.21
CA ALA A 285 -8.77 -0.98 0.26
C ALA A 285 -9.36 0.45 0.28
N PHE A 286 -9.50 1.07 -0.89
CA PHE A 286 -10.02 2.44 -1.00
C PHE A 286 -11.55 2.51 -1.00
N THR A 287 -12.22 1.47 -1.48
CA THR A 287 -13.69 1.43 -1.63
C THR A 287 -14.47 1.92 -0.41
N PRO A 288 -14.11 1.57 0.85
CA PRO A 288 -14.83 2.04 2.03
C PRO A 288 -14.70 3.55 2.27
N TYR A 289 -13.65 4.18 1.72
CA TYR A 289 -13.34 5.60 1.93
C TYR A 289 -13.83 6.49 0.78
N ARG A 290 -14.08 5.92 -0.41
CA ARG A 290 -14.37 6.66 -1.64
C ARG A 290 -15.44 7.73 -1.46
N LYS A 291 -16.60 7.38 -0.91
CA LYS A 291 -17.70 8.32 -0.70
C LYS A 291 -17.33 9.52 0.17
N GLN A 292 -16.53 9.28 1.19
CA GLN A 292 -16.05 10.34 2.10
C GLN A 292 -15.09 11.28 1.38
N TYR A 293 -14.17 10.74 0.57
CA TYR A 293 -13.29 11.55 -0.29
C TYR A 293 -14.09 12.40 -1.28
N GLU A 294 -15.10 11.83 -1.92
CA GLU A 294 -16.00 12.54 -2.85
C GLU A 294 -16.83 13.63 -2.17
N GLN A 295 -17.11 13.51 -0.87
CA GLN A 295 -17.73 14.58 -0.08
C GLN A 295 -16.77 15.71 0.29
N LEU A 296 -15.49 15.39 0.56
CA LEU A 296 -14.47 16.38 0.89
C LEU A 296 -13.90 17.08 -0.35
N ILE A 297 -13.90 16.40 -1.51
CA ILE A 297 -13.35 16.87 -2.79
C ILE A 297 -14.44 16.70 -3.84
N THR A 298 -15.19 17.76 -4.12
CA THR A 298 -16.33 17.73 -5.06
C THR A 298 -15.91 18.09 -6.49
N SER A 299 -14.63 18.42 -6.69
CA SER A 299 -14.08 18.78 -7.99
C SER A 299 -14.17 17.61 -8.98
N PRO A 300 -14.80 17.78 -10.17
CA PRO A 300 -14.84 16.73 -11.19
C PRO A 300 -13.48 16.46 -11.84
N LYS A 301 -12.45 17.24 -11.51
CA LYS A 301 -11.07 17.05 -11.99
C LYS A 301 -10.27 16.10 -11.12
N MET A 302 -10.84 15.65 -10.00
CA MET A 302 -10.14 14.79 -9.05
C MET A 302 -10.05 13.35 -9.57
N HIS A 303 -8.83 12.84 -9.65
CA HIS A 303 -8.52 11.45 -10.00
C HIS A 303 -8.12 10.66 -8.76
N TYR A 304 -8.44 9.38 -8.76
CA TYR A 304 -8.02 8.42 -7.74
C TYR A 304 -7.27 7.30 -8.44
N MET A 305 -6.04 7.03 -8.03
CA MET A 305 -5.18 6.04 -8.68
C MET A 305 -4.61 5.09 -7.62
N GLU A 306 -4.98 3.83 -7.74
CA GLU A 306 -4.59 2.80 -6.79
C GLU A 306 -3.19 2.26 -7.10
N THR A 307 -2.44 1.98 -6.04
CA THR A 307 -1.12 1.35 -6.10
C THR A 307 -1.04 0.21 -5.11
N TYR A 308 -0.37 -0.87 -5.51
CA TYR A 308 -0.07 -1.97 -4.62
C TYR A 308 1.42 -1.98 -4.28
N ASN A 309 1.73 -1.41 -3.13
CA ASN A 309 3.06 -1.44 -2.54
C ASN A 309 2.99 -1.97 -1.11
N ALA A 310 3.97 -2.77 -0.75
CA ALA A 310 4.17 -3.37 0.56
C ALA A 310 5.62 -3.17 1.01
N SER A 311 5.92 -3.55 2.25
CA SER A 311 7.30 -3.56 2.75
C SER A 311 8.22 -4.45 1.90
N GLU A 312 7.66 -5.50 1.35
CA GLU A 312 8.32 -6.52 0.54
C GLU A 312 8.59 -6.08 -0.90
N GLY A 313 7.81 -5.12 -1.44
CA GLY A 313 7.98 -4.66 -2.81
C GLY A 313 6.89 -3.72 -3.32
N PHE A 314 7.00 -3.36 -4.59
CA PHE A 314 6.01 -2.58 -5.33
C PHE A 314 5.51 -3.41 -6.51
N PHE A 315 4.23 -3.76 -6.55
CA PHE A 315 3.73 -4.83 -7.41
C PHE A 315 2.74 -4.39 -8.46
N GLY A 316 1.94 -3.35 -8.20
CA GLY A 316 0.88 -2.97 -9.13
C GLY A 316 0.55 -1.48 -9.12
N ILE A 317 0.09 -1.01 -10.29
CA ILE A 317 -0.37 0.36 -10.51
C ILE A 317 -1.64 0.31 -11.35
N GLN A 318 -2.69 0.99 -10.90
CA GLN A 318 -3.88 1.23 -11.73
C GLN A 318 -3.47 2.14 -12.90
N ASP A 319 -3.39 1.58 -14.10
CA ASP A 319 -2.91 2.28 -15.30
C ASP A 319 -4.03 2.83 -16.18
N ASP A 320 -5.27 2.48 -15.88
CA ASP A 320 -6.50 2.92 -16.56
C ASP A 320 -7.51 3.40 -15.50
N PRO A 321 -7.98 4.66 -15.56
CA PRO A 321 -8.93 5.18 -14.58
C PRO A 321 -10.30 4.50 -14.62
N ASP A 322 -10.66 3.89 -15.75
CA ASP A 322 -11.95 3.20 -15.95
C ASP A 322 -11.87 1.70 -15.59
N ASP A 323 -10.67 1.17 -15.31
CA ASP A 323 -10.42 -0.20 -14.91
C ASP A 323 -9.85 -0.24 -13.47
N SER A 324 -10.56 -0.90 -12.56
CA SER A 324 -10.12 -1.08 -11.18
C SER A 324 -8.98 -2.09 -11.00
N SER A 325 -8.60 -2.80 -12.05
CA SER A 325 -7.45 -3.70 -12.01
C SER A 325 -6.14 -2.93 -12.14
N MET A 326 -5.08 -3.49 -11.58
CA MET A 326 -3.74 -2.92 -11.60
C MET A 326 -2.86 -3.65 -12.60
N LEU A 327 -2.05 -2.91 -13.35
CA LEU A 327 -0.97 -3.44 -14.16
C LEU A 327 0.08 -4.06 -13.24
N LEU A 328 0.45 -5.32 -13.47
CA LEU A 328 1.53 -5.98 -12.73
C LEU A 328 2.89 -5.43 -13.19
N MET A 329 3.71 -4.99 -12.25
CA MET A 329 5.02 -4.39 -12.54
C MET A 329 6.08 -5.47 -12.68
N LEU A 330 6.63 -5.63 -13.89
CA LEU A 330 7.37 -6.84 -14.29
C LEU A 330 8.89 -6.71 -14.27
N ASP A 331 9.46 -5.50 -14.19
CA ASP A 331 10.90 -5.24 -14.34
C ASP A 331 11.55 -4.52 -13.14
N TYR A 332 10.89 -4.56 -11.96
CA TYR A 332 11.41 -3.90 -10.76
C TYR A 332 12.41 -4.74 -9.95
N GLY A 333 12.89 -5.85 -10.48
CA GLY A 333 13.69 -6.80 -9.71
C GLY A 333 12.86 -7.60 -8.73
N VAL A 334 11.62 -7.89 -9.11
CA VAL A 334 10.70 -8.82 -8.44
C VAL A 334 10.28 -9.89 -9.45
N PHE A 335 10.58 -11.14 -9.14
CA PHE A 335 10.09 -12.30 -9.88
C PHE A 335 8.88 -12.88 -9.17
N TYR A 336 7.86 -13.22 -9.94
CA TYR A 336 6.55 -13.65 -9.43
C TYR A 336 6.26 -15.11 -9.70
N GLU A 337 5.75 -15.80 -8.68
CA GLU A 337 5.14 -17.12 -8.75
C GLU A 337 3.79 -17.08 -8.02
N PHE A 338 2.93 -18.06 -8.32
CA PHE A 338 1.55 -18.05 -7.86
C PHE A 338 1.13 -19.46 -7.42
N ILE A 339 0.51 -19.55 -6.23
CA ILE A 339 -0.09 -20.77 -5.69
C ILE A 339 -1.61 -20.62 -5.78
N PRO A 340 -2.36 -21.53 -6.44
CA PRO A 340 -3.81 -21.52 -6.36
C PRO A 340 -4.29 -21.49 -4.90
N VAL A 341 -5.22 -20.59 -4.57
CA VAL A 341 -5.62 -20.35 -3.17
C VAL A 341 -6.13 -21.62 -2.50
N GLU A 342 -6.78 -22.50 -3.25
CA GLU A 342 -7.28 -23.79 -2.78
C GLU A 342 -6.18 -24.79 -2.38
N GLU A 343 -4.95 -24.55 -2.82
CA GLU A 343 -3.79 -25.41 -2.54
C GLU A 343 -2.86 -24.84 -1.46
N VAL A 344 -3.10 -23.60 -1.01
CA VAL A 344 -2.28 -22.96 0.03
C VAL A 344 -2.33 -23.77 1.32
N GLY A 345 -1.14 -24.05 1.88
CA GLY A 345 -0.98 -24.85 3.10
C GLY A 345 -1.08 -26.36 2.90
N THR A 346 -1.22 -26.84 1.65
CA THR A 346 -1.07 -28.27 1.35
C THR A 346 0.42 -28.66 1.31
N PRO A 347 0.76 -29.94 1.52
CA PRO A 347 2.16 -30.39 1.54
C PRO A 347 2.93 -30.17 0.23
N HIS A 348 2.23 -30.21 -0.91
CA HIS A 348 2.81 -30.08 -2.26
C HIS A 348 1.90 -29.22 -3.14
N PRO A 349 1.85 -27.90 -2.91
CA PRO A 349 1.03 -27.03 -3.74
C PRO A 349 1.61 -26.89 -5.14
N THR A 350 0.75 -26.76 -6.12
CA THR A 350 1.15 -26.34 -7.47
C THR A 350 1.65 -24.91 -7.42
N ILE A 351 2.83 -24.65 -7.97
CA ILE A 351 3.40 -23.31 -8.06
C ILE A 351 3.65 -23.01 -9.52
N VAL A 352 3.07 -21.95 -10.02
CA VAL A 352 3.18 -21.57 -11.44
C VAL A 352 3.86 -20.21 -11.59
N PRO A 353 4.75 -20.05 -12.60
CA PRO A 353 5.26 -18.75 -12.98
C PRO A 353 4.17 -17.91 -13.68
N LEU A 354 4.50 -16.69 -14.09
CA LEU A 354 3.54 -15.74 -14.65
C LEU A 354 2.73 -16.31 -15.84
N GLU A 355 3.37 -17.02 -16.76
CA GLU A 355 2.70 -17.63 -17.91
C GLU A 355 1.66 -18.70 -17.56
N GLY A 356 1.82 -19.34 -16.39
CA GLY A 356 0.94 -20.40 -15.90
C GLY A 356 -0.36 -19.93 -15.27
N VAL A 357 -0.53 -18.63 -15.01
CA VAL A 357 -1.76 -18.15 -14.37
C VAL A 357 -2.98 -18.20 -15.29
N GLU A 358 -4.16 -18.34 -14.69
CA GLU A 358 -5.46 -18.37 -15.38
C GLU A 358 -6.28 -17.13 -14.99
N ILE A 359 -6.94 -16.51 -15.98
CA ILE A 359 -7.83 -15.38 -15.73
C ILE A 359 -9.02 -15.86 -14.88
N GLY A 360 -9.35 -15.06 -13.84
CA GLY A 360 -10.48 -15.33 -12.97
C GLY A 360 -10.19 -16.27 -11.79
N ARG A 361 -9.06 -17.01 -11.80
CA ARG A 361 -8.63 -17.86 -10.67
C ARG A 361 -7.90 -17.04 -9.61
N ASN A 362 -8.11 -17.39 -8.34
CA ASN A 362 -7.42 -16.74 -7.20
C ASN A 362 -6.10 -17.44 -6.90
N TYR A 363 -5.07 -16.63 -6.64
CA TYR A 363 -3.72 -17.11 -6.32
C TYR A 363 -3.17 -16.41 -5.09
N ALA A 364 -2.43 -17.14 -4.26
CA ALA A 364 -1.50 -16.57 -3.31
C ALA A 364 -0.21 -16.18 -4.05
N MET A 365 0.31 -14.99 -3.76
CA MET A 365 1.50 -14.48 -4.43
C MET A 365 2.77 -14.90 -3.70
N VAL A 366 3.73 -15.44 -4.45
CA VAL A 366 5.09 -15.76 -4.03
C VAL A 366 6.05 -14.86 -4.79
N ILE A 367 7.01 -14.27 -4.11
CA ILE A 367 7.93 -13.31 -4.72
C ILE A 367 9.38 -13.66 -4.44
N THR A 368 10.23 -13.37 -5.42
CA THR A 368 11.67 -13.33 -5.26
C THR A 368 12.15 -11.93 -5.58
N THR A 369 12.91 -11.29 -4.68
CA THR A 369 13.21 -9.86 -4.80
C THR A 369 14.69 -9.54 -4.66
N SER A 370 15.10 -8.40 -5.22
CA SER A 370 16.44 -7.82 -5.02
C SER A 370 16.71 -7.31 -3.60
N CYS A 371 15.85 -7.66 -2.64
CA CYS A 371 16.07 -7.44 -1.22
C CYS A 371 16.47 -8.73 -0.46
N GLY A 372 16.59 -9.85 -1.15
CA GLY A 372 16.96 -11.15 -0.55
C GLY A 372 15.77 -11.95 -0.04
N LEU A 373 14.55 -11.61 -0.46
CA LEU A 373 13.39 -12.48 -0.26
C LEU A 373 13.35 -13.50 -1.41
N TRP A 374 13.60 -14.76 -1.09
CA TRP A 374 13.69 -15.86 -2.06
C TRP A 374 12.45 -16.73 -1.95
N ARG A 375 11.65 -16.81 -3.03
CA ARG A 375 10.36 -17.53 -3.13
C ARG A 375 9.50 -17.30 -1.88
N TYR A 376 9.37 -16.04 -1.51
CA TYR A 376 8.73 -15.60 -0.27
C TYR A 376 7.22 -15.50 -0.45
N GLU A 377 6.45 -16.24 0.37
CA GLU A 377 5.00 -16.13 0.43
C GLU A 377 4.59 -14.86 1.19
N ILE A 378 4.16 -13.83 0.46
CA ILE A 378 3.79 -12.54 1.04
C ILE A 378 2.48 -12.62 1.86
N GLY A 379 1.63 -13.61 1.55
CA GLY A 379 0.36 -13.84 2.22
C GLY A 379 -0.82 -13.09 1.58
N ASP A 380 -0.61 -12.30 0.54
CA ASP A 380 -1.68 -11.65 -0.20
C ASP A 380 -2.21 -12.53 -1.32
N THR A 381 -3.49 -12.39 -1.64
CA THR A 381 -4.15 -13.11 -2.73
C THR A 381 -4.60 -12.16 -3.82
N VAL A 382 -4.39 -12.61 -5.07
CA VAL A 382 -4.69 -11.85 -6.28
C VAL A 382 -5.48 -12.69 -7.27
N ARG A 383 -6.23 -12.02 -8.14
CA ARG A 383 -6.93 -12.64 -9.26
C ARG A 383 -6.64 -11.86 -10.53
N PHE A 384 -6.13 -12.54 -11.54
CA PHE A 384 -5.85 -11.95 -12.84
C PHE A 384 -7.13 -11.64 -13.60
N THR A 385 -7.18 -10.45 -14.20
CA THR A 385 -8.27 -9.97 -15.05
C THR A 385 -7.85 -9.94 -16.53
N SER A 386 -6.54 -9.87 -16.80
CA SER A 386 -5.96 -9.88 -18.14
C SER A 386 -4.56 -10.51 -18.11
N LYS A 387 -4.10 -11.04 -19.25
CA LYS A 387 -2.72 -11.53 -19.49
C LYS A 387 -1.95 -10.68 -20.50
N LYS A 388 -2.62 -9.75 -21.21
CA LYS A 388 -1.98 -8.87 -22.21
C LYS A 388 -2.57 -7.45 -22.10
N PRO A 389 -1.98 -6.59 -21.29
CA PRO A 389 -0.93 -6.85 -20.30
C PRO A 389 -1.45 -7.65 -19.10
N TYR A 390 -0.56 -8.17 -18.27
CA TYR A 390 -0.97 -8.80 -17.02
C TYR A 390 -1.55 -7.76 -16.07
N LYS A 391 -2.86 -7.90 -15.79
CA LYS A 391 -3.58 -7.08 -14.83
C LYS A 391 -4.25 -7.96 -13.79
N PHE A 392 -4.36 -7.44 -12.58
CA PHE A 392 -4.91 -8.17 -11.45
C PHE A 392 -5.66 -7.25 -10.47
N VAL A 393 -6.45 -7.87 -9.62
CA VAL A 393 -7.06 -7.26 -8.44
C VAL A 393 -6.61 -8.00 -7.19
N ILE A 394 -6.43 -7.27 -6.09
CA ILE A 394 -6.21 -7.87 -4.77
C ILE A 394 -7.54 -8.45 -4.29
N THR A 395 -7.55 -9.71 -3.90
CA THR A 395 -8.77 -10.40 -3.44
C THR A 395 -8.82 -10.62 -1.94
N GLY A 396 -7.68 -10.49 -1.26
CA GLY A 396 -7.58 -10.66 0.19
C GLY A 396 -6.22 -11.18 0.63
N ARG A 397 -6.25 -12.04 1.65
CA ARG A 397 -5.06 -12.72 2.18
C ARG A 397 -5.31 -14.21 2.39
N THR A 398 -4.22 -14.98 2.41
CA THR A 398 -4.25 -16.44 2.67
C THR A 398 -4.71 -16.78 4.09
N LYS A 399 -4.55 -15.84 5.05
CA LYS A 399 -5.02 -15.97 6.43
C LYS A 399 -6.13 -14.94 6.70
N TYR A 400 -7.10 -15.29 7.55
CA TYR A 400 -8.12 -14.36 8.02
C TYR A 400 -7.48 -13.24 8.83
N PHE A 401 -7.80 -11.99 8.49
CA PHE A 401 -7.24 -10.80 9.13
C PHE A 401 -8.16 -9.59 8.93
N ILE A 402 -7.95 -8.55 9.74
CA ILE A 402 -8.51 -7.21 9.54
C ILE A 402 -7.36 -6.23 9.33
N ASN A 403 -7.40 -5.51 8.22
CA ASN A 403 -6.46 -4.43 7.91
C ASN A 403 -7.20 -3.28 7.23
N ALA A 404 -8.14 -2.69 7.95
CA ALA A 404 -8.97 -1.61 7.45
C ALA A 404 -8.35 -0.23 7.69
N PHE A 405 -7.49 -0.12 8.72
CA PHE A 405 -6.88 1.11 9.20
C PHE A 405 -5.35 1.01 9.25
N GLY A 406 -4.77 -0.07 8.75
CA GLY A 406 -3.35 -0.39 8.81
C GLY A 406 -2.94 -1.12 10.09
N GLU A 407 -3.87 -1.83 10.75
CA GLU A 407 -3.66 -2.55 12.00
C GLU A 407 -3.23 -4.00 11.83
N GLU A 408 -3.39 -4.57 10.64
CA GLU A 408 -3.07 -5.97 10.28
C GLU A 408 -3.35 -7.00 11.39
N LEU A 409 -4.56 -6.97 11.92
CA LEU A 409 -5.00 -7.89 12.97
C LEU A 409 -5.22 -9.28 12.39
N ILE A 410 -4.35 -10.22 12.71
CA ILE A 410 -4.42 -11.62 12.23
C ILE A 410 -5.13 -12.54 13.24
N MET A 411 -5.45 -13.75 12.80
CA MET A 411 -6.15 -14.76 13.62
C MET A 411 -5.45 -15.06 14.94
N ASP A 412 -4.13 -15.19 14.94
CA ASP A 412 -3.36 -15.46 16.16
C ASP A 412 -3.51 -14.33 17.21
N ASN A 413 -3.55 -13.07 16.76
CA ASN A 413 -3.81 -11.94 17.65
C ASN A 413 -5.22 -12.04 18.25
N ALA A 414 -6.22 -12.36 17.43
CA ALA A 414 -7.61 -12.51 17.86
C ALA A 414 -7.76 -13.64 18.89
N GLU A 415 -7.15 -14.79 18.63
CA GLU A 415 -7.22 -15.95 19.52
C GLU A 415 -6.52 -15.71 20.84
N LYS A 416 -5.33 -15.06 20.85
CA LYS A 416 -4.63 -14.64 22.07
C LYS A 416 -5.43 -13.62 22.86
N GLY A 417 -6.04 -12.64 22.19
CA GLY A 417 -6.90 -11.63 22.81
C GLY A 417 -8.10 -12.25 23.50
N LEU A 418 -8.82 -13.13 22.79
CA LEU A 418 -9.99 -13.84 23.33
C LEU A 418 -9.61 -14.78 24.48
N ALA A 419 -8.53 -15.55 24.34
CA ALA A 419 -8.07 -16.45 25.39
C ALA A 419 -7.77 -15.70 26.70
N TYR A 420 -7.07 -14.57 26.62
CA TYR A 420 -6.77 -13.72 27.76
C TYR A 420 -8.04 -13.15 28.42
N ALA A 421 -8.96 -12.60 27.62
CA ALA A 421 -10.22 -12.07 28.14
C ALA A 421 -11.09 -13.16 28.78
N CYS A 422 -11.15 -14.35 28.18
CA CYS A 422 -11.84 -15.52 28.75
C CYS A 422 -11.22 -15.97 30.09
N GLU A 423 -9.88 -16.06 30.17
CA GLU A 423 -9.18 -16.44 31.41
C GLU A 423 -9.50 -15.49 32.56
N LYS A 424 -9.52 -14.18 32.31
CA LYS A 424 -9.73 -13.16 33.34
C LYS A 424 -11.20 -13.00 33.78
N THR A 425 -12.16 -13.26 32.87
CA THR A 425 -13.61 -13.10 33.16
C THR A 425 -14.31 -14.41 33.44
N GLY A 426 -13.64 -15.55 33.26
CA GLY A 426 -14.24 -16.88 33.34
C GLY A 426 -15.26 -17.20 32.26
N ALA A 427 -15.30 -16.39 31.19
CA ALA A 427 -16.14 -16.59 30.01
C ALA A 427 -15.64 -17.76 29.14
N GLN A 428 -16.53 -18.30 28.31
CA GLN A 428 -16.19 -19.27 27.27
C GLN A 428 -16.85 -18.87 25.96
N VAL A 429 -16.03 -18.66 24.94
CA VAL A 429 -16.48 -18.32 23.58
C VAL A 429 -16.71 -19.60 22.79
N SER A 430 -17.89 -19.73 22.19
CA SER A 430 -18.22 -20.85 21.27
C SER A 430 -17.90 -20.51 19.82
N GLU A 431 -18.22 -19.28 19.37
CA GLU A 431 -17.93 -18.81 18.02
C GLU A 431 -17.85 -17.28 17.99
N TYR A 432 -17.17 -16.73 16.99
CA TYR A 432 -17.09 -15.28 16.81
C TYR A 432 -16.81 -14.89 15.36
N THR A 433 -17.14 -13.66 15.02
CA THR A 433 -16.66 -12.95 13.83
C THR A 433 -16.40 -11.50 14.15
N ALA A 434 -15.42 -10.90 13.49
CA ALA A 434 -15.12 -9.49 13.63
C ALA A 434 -14.92 -8.83 12.28
N ALA A 435 -15.36 -7.58 12.19
CA ALA A 435 -15.17 -6.75 11.00
C ALA A 435 -15.02 -5.27 11.40
N PRO A 436 -14.39 -4.42 10.55
CA PRO A 436 -14.25 -3.00 10.84
C PRO A 436 -15.58 -2.27 10.70
N VAL A 437 -15.78 -1.26 11.54
CA VAL A 437 -16.76 -0.18 11.35
C VAL A 437 -15.97 1.02 10.83
N TYR A 438 -16.27 1.42 9.60
CA TYR A 438 -15.61 2.54 8.96
C TYR A 438 -16.19 3.87 9.45
N MET A 439 -15.41 4.95 9.33
CA MET A 439 -15.83 6.29 9.70
C MET A 439 -17.03 6.72 8.84
N ASP A 440 -18.08 7.23 9.47
CA ASP A 440 -19.13 7.99 8.80
C ASP A 440 -19.30 9.34 9.51
N ALA A 441 -20.28 10.15 9.07
CA ALA A 441 -20.54 11.47 9.64
C ALA A 441 -20.76 11.48 11.17
N ASN A 442 -21.10 10.33 11.76
CA ASN A 442 -21.49 10.18 13.17
C ASN A 442 -20.67 9.14 13.94
N ALA A 443 -19.83 8.33 13.27
CA ALA A 443 -19.07 7.25 13.90
C ALA A 443 -17.58 7.31 13.55
N LYS A 444 -16.73 7.13 14.56
CA LYS A 444 -15.28 6.94 14.38
C LYS A 444 -14.99 5.47 14.06
N CYS A 445 -13.83 5.21 13.46
CA CYS A 445 -13.38 3.87 13.12
C CYS A 445 -13.23 2.97 14.36
N ARG A 446 -13.69 1.72 14.30
CA ARG A 446 -13.48 0.69 15.32
C ARG A 446 -13.63 -0.70 14.74
N HIS A 447 -13.21 -1.72 15.47
CA HIS A 447 -13.62 -3.11 15.22
C HIS A 447 -14.92 -3.42 15.94
N GLN A 448 -15.81 -4.15 15.26
CA GLN A 448 -17.00 -4.72 15.86
C GLN A 448 -16.88 -6.23 15.89
N TRP A 449 -17.02 -6.80 17.06
CA TRP A 449 -16.93 -8.22 17.34
C TRP A 449 -18.31 -8.73 17.70
N LEU A 450 -18.80 -9.73 16.98
CA LEU A 450 -20.01 -10.47 17.32
C LEU A 450 -19.56 -11.81 17.91
N ILE A 451 -19.86 -12.05 19.19
CA ILE A 451 -19.33 -13.17 19.95
C ILE A 451 -20.48 -13.97 20.56
N GLU A 452 -20.51 -15.26 20.25
CA GLU A 452 -21.39 -16.24 20.89
C GLU A 452 -20.67 -16.86 22.08
N PHE A 453 -21.22 -16.69 23.27
CA PHE A 453 -20.67 -17.26 24.49
C PHE A 453 -21.39 -18.58 24.84
N SER A 454 -20.62 -19.65 25.10
CA SER A 454 -21.16 -20.84 25.77
C SER A 454 -21.33 -20.61 27.28
N LYS A 455 -20.46 -19.75 27.85
CA LYS A 455 -20.57 -19.22 29.21
C LYS A 455 -20.30 -17.71 29.18
N ASP A 456 -21.26 -16.92 29.60
CA ASP A 456 -21.19 -15.46 29.58
C ASP A 456 -20.09 -14.93 30.53
N PRO A 457 -19.43 -13.81 30.21
CA PRO A 457 -18.54 -13.10 31.12
C PRO A 457 -19.33 -12.48 32.30
N ASP A 458 -18.63 -12.14 33.36
CA ASP A 458 -19.15 -11.37 34.48
C ASP A 458 -19.65 -9.96 34.04
N SER A 459 -18.95 -9.35 33.09
CA SER A 459 -19.34 -8.10 32.42
C SER A 459 -18.80 -8.11 30.98
N VAL A 460 -19.66 -7.79 30.03
CA VAL A 460 -19.29 -7.64 28.61
C VAL A 460 -18.34 -6.48 28.42
N GLU A 461 -18.52 -5.38 29.16
CA GLU A 461 -17.65 -4.22 29.13
C GLU A 461 -16.25 -4.57 29.63
N HIS A 462 -16.15 -5.33 30.74
CA HIS A 462 -14.87 -5.79 31.28
C HIS A 462 -14.18 -6.75 30.31
N PHE A 463 -14.90 -7.69 29.73
CA PHE A 463 -14.38 -8.59 28.69
C PHE A 463 -13.84 -7.81 27.48
N ARG A 464 -14.61 -6.84 26.99
CA ARG A 464 -14.21 -5.95 25.89
C ARG A 464 -12.90 -5.23 26.20
N ASP A 465 -12.78 -4.67 27.39
CA ASP A 465 -11.62 -3.88 27.80
C ASP A 465 -10.36 -4.74 27.89
N LEU A 466 -10.47 -5.96 28.38
CA LEU A 466 -9.38 -6.94 28.42
C LEU A 466 -8.99 -7.42 27.02
N LEU A 467 -9.97 -7.67 26.16
CA LEU A 467 -9.72 -8.03 24.75
C LEU A 467 -8.96 -6.93 24.02
N ASP A 468 -9.43 -5.68 24.10
CA ASP A 468 -8.77 -4.53 23.47
C ASP A 468 -7.34 -4.32 23.99
N GLN A 469 -7.14 -4.42 25.30
CA GLN A 469 -5.83 -4.32 25.94
C GLN A 469 -4.87 -5.41 25.45
N GLN A 470 -5.35 -6.65 25.39
CA GLN A 470 -4.50 -7.76 24.94
C GLN A 470 -4.17 -7.66 23.46
N LEU A 471 -5.11 -7.21 22.60
CA LEU A 471 -4.84 -6.96 21.20
C LEU A 471 -3.74 -5.91 21.02
N GLN A 472 -3.75 -4.82 21.79
CA GLN A 472 -2.65 -3.85 21.79
C GLN A 472 -1.33 -4.47 22.23
N THR A 473 -1.37 -5.41 23.19
CA THR A 473 -0.18 -6.09 23.69
C THR A 473 0.47 -7.00 22.64
N VAL A 474 -0.34 -7.71 21.82
CA VAL A 474 0.13 -8.72 20.87
C VAL A 474 0.27 -8.22 19.43
N ASN A 475 -0.15 -6.99 19.15
CA ASN A 475 -0.08 -6.40 17.82
C ASN A 475 0.31 -4.92 17.91
N SER A 476 1.54 -4.61 17.48
CA SER A 476 2.10 -3.25 17.57
C SER A 476 1.40 -2.24 16.64
N ASP A 477 0.85 -2.69 15.52
CA ASP A 477 0.13 -1.79 14.60
C ASP A 477 -1.26 -1.49 15.13
N TYR A 478 -1.94 -2.47 15.72
CA TYR A 478 -3.17 -2.24 16.45
C TYR A 478 -2.94 -1.27 17.63
N GLU A 479 -1.88 -1.47 18.45
CA GLU A 479 -1.48 -0.56 19.53
C GLU A 479 -1.29 0.88 19.01
N ALA A 480 -0.53 1.05 17.92
CA ALA A 480 -0.29 2.35 17.32
C ALA A 480 -1.57 3.04 16.83
N LYS A 481 -2.53 2.29 16.26
CA LYS A 481 -3.81 2.83 15.78
C LYS A 481 -4.77 3.12 16.94
N ARG A 482 -4.67 2.37 18.06
CA ARG A 482 -5.47 2.60 19.27
C ARG A 482 -4.98 3.77 20.10
N PHE A 483 -3.75 4.28 19.84
CA PHE A 483 -3.15 5.37 20.62
C PHE A 483 -4.06 6.60 20.65
N HIS A 484 -4.51 6.98 21.86
CA HIS A 484 -5.45 8.08 22.12
C HIS A 484 -6.75 8.06 21.31
N ASP A 485 -7.22 6.91 20.85
CA ASP A 485 -8.46 6.75 20.06
C ASP A 485 -8.53 7.63 18.77
N VAL A 486 -7.37 7.97 18.22
CA VAL A 486 -7.29 8.93 17.11
C VAL A 486 -7.72 8.29 15.80
N THR A 487 -7.11 7.16 15.45
CA THR A 487 -7.41 6.44 14.20
C THR A 487 -8.44 5.35 14.43
N LEU A 488 -8.26 4.57 15.49
CA LEU A 488 -9.09 3.43 15.83
C LEU A 488 -9.59 3.57 17.27
N GLN A 489 -10.89 3.60 17.47
CA GLN A 489 -11.49 3.59 18.80
C GLN A 489 -11.44 2.18 19.43
N LYS A 490 -11.69 2.12 20.72
CA LYS A 490 -11.90 0.86 21.44
C LYS A 490 -12.92 -0.01 20.69
N LEU A 491 -12.62 -1.28 20.56
CA LEU A 491 -13.49 -2.24 19.90
C LEU A 491 -14.87 -2.33 20.57
N GLU A 492 -15.86 -2.75 19.81
CA GLU A 492 -17.22 -3.01 20.27
C GLU A 492 -17.46 -4.53 20.32
N VAL A 493 -18.02 -5.02 21.40
CA VAL A 493 -18.48 -6.40 21.54
C VAL A 493 -20.00 -6.44 21.55
N VAL A 494 -20.57 -7.19 20.60
CA VAL A 494 -21.99 -7.51 20.54
C VAL A 494 -22.14 -8.99 20.91
N VAL A 495 -23.02 -9.27 21.86
CA VAL A 495 -23.32 -10.66 22.28
C VAL A 495 -24.27 -11.28 21.26
N ALA A 496 -23.87 -12.40 20.70
CA ALA A 496 -24.70 -13.21 19.80
C ALA A 496 -25.65 -14.12 20.59
N GLN A 497 -26.86 -14.32 20.09
CA GLN A 497 -27.76 -15.33 20.62
C GLN A 497 -27.15 -16.73 20.43
N LYS A 498 -27.43 -17.64 21.37
CA LYS A 498 -26.95 -19.03 21.28
C LYS A 498 -27.48 -19.71 20.03
N GLY A 499 -26.58 -20.31 19.25
CA GLY A 499 -26.89 -21.01 17.99
C GLY A 499 -27.01 -20.09 16.77
N LEU A 500 -26.78 -18.77 16.90
CA LEU A 500 -26.88 -17.82 15.79
C LEU A 500 -26.03 -18.22 14.59
N PHE A 501 -24.76 -18.56 14.82
CA PHE A 501 -23.82 -18.90 13.76
C PHE A 501 -24.20 -20.20 13.03
N ASN A 502 -24.71 -21.18 13.75
CA ASN A 502 -25.22 -22.43 13.17
C ASN A 502 -26.47 -22.19 12.32
N GLU A 503 -27.41 -21.36 12.79
CA GLU A 503 -28.62 -21.03 12.04
C GLU A 503 -28.28 -20.23 10.78
N TRP A 504 -27.33 -19.31 10.83
CA TRP A 504 -26.85 -18.59 9.65
C TRP A 504 -26.25 -19.54 8.60
N LEU A 505 -25.38 -20.50 9.02
CA LEU A 505 -24.82 -21.52 8.14
C LEU A 505 -25.91 -22.39 7.52
N LYS A 506 -26.95 -22.76 8.30
CA LYS A 506 -28.10 -23.52 7.82
C LYS A 506 -28.87 -22.76 6.75
N ARG A 507 -29.21 -21.47 6.97
CA ARG A 507 -29.88 -20.60 5.98
C ARG A 507 -29.05 -20.45 4.69
N LYS A 508 -27.74 -20.48 4.77
CA LYS A 508 -26.83 -20.45 3.60
C LYS A 508 -26.65 -21.80 2.91
N GLY A 509 -27.26 -22.87 3.40
CA GLY A 509 -27.06 -24.22 2.86
C GLY A 509 -25.66 -24.78 3.10
N LYS A 510 -24.95 -24.27 4.10
CA LYS A 510 -23.56 -24.58 4.42
C LYS A 510 -23.40 -25.33 5.77
N LEU A 511 -24.49 -25.74 6.38
CA LEU A 511 -24.44 -26.52 7.62
C LEU A 511 -23.98 -27.95 7.31
N GLY A 512 -22.90 -28.35 7.93
CA GLY A 512 -22.26 -29.67 7.70
C GLY A 512 -21.13 -29.60 6.67
N GLY A 513 -19.94 -30.10 7.03
CA GLY A 513 -18.73 -30.05 6.23
C GLY A 513 -17.72 -29.02 6.72
N GLN A 514 -16.74 -28.70 5.90
CA GLN A 514 -15.62 -27.80 6.26
C GLN A 514 -15.94 -26.29 6.18
N HIS A 515 -17.21 -25.91 6.03
CA HIS A 515 -17.58 -24.49 5.92
C HIS A 515 -17.53 -23.81 7.28
N LYS A 516 -16.63 -22.82 7.41
CA LYS A 516 -16.49 -21.97 8.59
C LYS A 516 -16.86 -20.53 8.24
N ILE A 517 -17.37 -19.80 9.23
CA ILE A 517 -17.55 -18.35 9.10
C ILE A 517 -16.17 -17.69 9.14
N PRO A 518 -15.87 -16.71 8.25
CA PRO A 518 -14.66 -15.92 8.38
C PRO A 518 -14.65 -15.21 9.74
N ARG A 519 -13.71 -15.60 10.61
CA ARG A 519 -13.59 -15.05 11.96
C ARG A 519 -13.12 -13.60 11.96
N LEU A 520 -12.22 -13.26 11.01
CA LEU A 520 -11.79 -11.89 10.76
C LEU A 520 -12.03 -11.56 9.28
N SER A 521 -12.60 -10.41 9.00
CA SER A 521 -12.90 -9.98 7.62
C SER A 521 -12.87 -8.47 7.48
N ASN A 522 -12.23 -7.95 6.43
CA ASN A 522 -12.36 -6.54 6.05
C ASN A 522 -13.75 -6.19 5.49
N SER A 523 -14.51 -7.20 5.04
CA SER A 523 -15.87 -7.03 4.55
C SER A 523 -16.87 -7.21 5.68
N ARG A 524 -17.80 -6.27 5.82
CA ARG A 524 -18.90 -6.35 6.79
C ARG A 524 -20.05 -7.25 6.38
N LYS A 525 -20.06 -7.77 5.14
CA LYS A 525 -21.20 -8.50 4.58
C LYS A 525 -21.72 -9.62 5.52
N ASN A 526 -20.82 -10.44 6.05
CA ASN A 526 -21.22 -11.56 6.91
C ASN A 526 -21.67 -11.12 8.29
N ILE A 527 -20.92 -10.18 8.91
CA ILE A 527 -21.26 -9.68 10.25
C ILE A 527 -22.56 -8.89 10.22
N ASP A 528 -22.84 -8.09 9.18
CA ASP A 528 -24.08 -7.33 9.08
C ASP A 528 -25.30 -8.26 8.92
N GLU A 529 -25.19 -9.31 8.11
CA GLU A 529 -26.25 -10.33 8.01
C GLU A 529 -26.49 -11.03 9.37
N LEU A 530 -25.42 -11.37 10.09
CA LEU A 530 -25.52 -11.99 11.41
C LEU A 530 -26.10 -11.02 12.45
N LEU A 531 -25.72 -9.75 12.43
CA LEU A 531 -26.28 -8.72 13.32
C LEU A 531 -27.77 -8.51 13.09
N GLU A 532 -28.25 -8.51 11.83
CA GLU A 532 -29.68 -8.46 11.53
C GLU A 532 -30.39 -9.71 12.08
N MET A 533 -29.87 -10.90 11.84
CA MET A 533 -30.42 -12.13 12.40
C MET A 533 -30.40 -12.14 13.93
N ASN A 534 -29.38 -11.53 14.55
CA ASN A 534 -29.29 -11.43 16.01
C ASN A 534 -30.39 -10.56 16.65
N LYS A 535 -31.04 -9.68 15.86
CA LYS A 535 -32.21 -8.91 16.30
C LYS A 535 -33.50 -9.73 16.23
N GLU A 536 -33.55 -10.78 15.40
CA GLU A 536 -34.65 -11.71 15.33
C GLU A 536 -34.60 -12.65 16.56
N LYS A 537 -35.74 -12.99 17.14
CA LYS A 537 -35.76 -14.06 18.15
C LYS A 537 -35.56 -15.39 17.43
N LEU A 538 -34.44 -16.05 17.72
CA LEU A 538 -34.24 -17.44 17.29
C LEU A 538 -35.20 -18.32 18.07
N VAL A 539 -36.08 -19.04 17.35
CA VAL A 539 -37.09 -19.97 17.92
C VAL A 539 -36.44 -21.31 18.25
#